data_4d1814b1514cdb3c6e082557f90d8b39
#
_entry.id   4d1814b1514cdb3c6e082557f90d8b39
#
_cell.length_a   1.000
_cell.length_b   1.000
_cell.length_c   1.000
_cell.angle_alpha   90.00
_cell.angle_beta   90.00
_cell.angle_gamma   90.00
#
_symmetry.space_group_name_H-M   'P 1'
#
loop_
_entity.id
_entity.type
_entity.pdbx_description
1 polymer ?
#
loop_
_entity_poly.entity_id
_entity_poly.type
_entity_poly.pdbx_seq_one_letter_code
_entity_poly.pdbx_strand_id
1 'polypeptide(L)' 'MKIKPYYILLRWNTKHPENRNRTNLYEIWKEYDEDFLFDSILYSVIEFYDSLSEAREHKRRLLNG' A
#
# COMPACT_ATOMS: atom_id res chain seq x y z
N MET A 1 16.24 -6.43 -20.08
CA MET A 1 15.19 -7.23 -19.41
C MET A 1 14.13 -6.31 -18.83
N LYS A 2 12.88 -6.52 -19.17
CA LYS A 2 11.81 -5.69 -18.64
C LYS A 2 11.43 -6.20 -17.25
N ILE A 3 11.53 -5.31 -16.27
CA ILE A 3 11.06 -5.61 -14.92
C ILE A 3 9.59 -5.22 -14.85
N LYS A 4 8.75 -6.19 -14.56
CA LYS A 4 7.32 -5.96 -14.43
C LYS A 4 7.02 -5.31 -13.07
N PRO A 5 6.28 -4.21 -13.05
CA PRO A 5 5.93 -3.58 -11.77
C PRO A 5 4.95 -4.43 -10.97
N TYR A 6 4.97 -4.24 -9.67
CA TYR A 6 3.95 -4.80 -8.79
C TYR A 6 3.39 -3.67 -7.92
N TYR A 7 2.25 -3.94 -7.29
CA TYR A 7 1.54 -2.94 -6.52
C TYR A 7 1.39 -3.40 -5.08
N ILE A 8 1.63 -2.47 -4.17
CA ILE A 8 1.60 -2.72 -2.74
C ILE A 8 0.45 -1.94 -2.14
N LEU A 9 -0.52 -2.66 -1.58
CA LEU A 9 -1.61 -2.04 -0.82
C LEU A 9 -1.18 -1.96 0.62
N LEU A 10 -1.16 -0.74 1.18
CA LEU A 10 -0.72 -0.53 2.54
C LEU A 10 -1.74 0.29 3.33
N ARG A 11 -1.63 0.19 4.64
CA ARG A 11 -2.44 0.96 5.58
C ARG A 11 -1.52 1.79 6.46
N TRP A 12 -1.79 3.09 6.54
CA TRP A 12 -1.02 3.99 7.38
C TRP A 12 -1.30 3.74 8.86
N ASN A 13 -0.26 3.80 9.68
CA ASN A 13 -0.38 3.68 11.13
C ASN A 13 -0.84 5.04 11.68
N THR A 14 -2.12 5.18 11.97
CA THR A 14 -2.70 6.44 12.44
C THR A 14 -2.27 6.82 13.85
N LYS A 15 -1.67 5.89 14.58
CA LYS A 15 -1.14 6.16 15.92
C LYS A 15 0.20 6.89 15.87
N HIS A 16 0.87 6.86 14.71
CA HIS A 16 2.15 7.56 14.56
C HIS A 16 1.91 9.05 14.34
N PRO A 17 2.67 9.94 15.05
CA PRO A 17 2.47 11.38 14.94
C PRO A 17 2.58 11.95 13.53
N GLU A 18 3.47 11.38 12.69
CA GLU A 18 3.64 11.84 11.31
C GLU A 18 2.42 11.58 10.46
N ASN A 19 1.56 10.64 10.84
CA ASN A 19 0.37 10.27 10.09
C ASN A 19 -0.89 10.95 10.63
N ARG A 20 -0.75 11.81 11.62
CA ARG A 20 -1.89 12.45 12.31
C ARG A 20 -2.83 13.18 11.37
N ASN A 21 -2.30 13.82 10.34
CA ASN A 21 -3.08 14.64 9.41
C ASN A 21 -3.42 13.91 8.10
N ARG A 22 -3.18 12.62 8.02
CA ARG A 22 -3.52 11.86 6.80
C ARG A 22 -5.01 11.66 6.69
N THR A 23 -5.57 12.04 5.55
CA THR A 23 -6.99 11.86 5.27
C THR A 23 -7.28 10.49 4.66
N ASN A 24 -6.30 9.89 3.99
CA ASN A 24 -6.43 8.57 3.37
C ASN A 24 -5.72 7.53 4.22
N LEU A 25 -6.48 6.55 4.71
CA LEU A 25 -5.94 5.47 5.53
C LEU A 25 -5.16 4.45 4.71
N TYR A 26 -5.60 4.21 3.49
CA TYR A 26 -5.00 3.21 2.60
C TYR A 26 -4.33 3.86 1.41
N GLU A 27 -3.25 3.22 0.92
CA GLU A 27 -2.54 3.73 -0.24
C GLU A 27 -2.00 2.57 -1.06
N ILE A 28 -1.82 2.81 -2.36
CA ILE A 28 -1.29 1.82 -3.29
C ILE A 28 0.00 2.38 -3.87
N TRP A 29 1.10 1.65 -3.70
CA TRP A 29 2.39 2.03 -4.25
C TRP A 29 2.76 1.10 -5.40
N LYS A 30 3.36 1.67 -6.44
CA LYS A 30 3.89 0.93 -7.57
C LYS A 30 5.40 0.78 -7.39
N GLU A 31 5.88 -0.45 -7.39
CA GLU A 31 7.30 -0.73 -7.20
C GLU A 31 7.83 -1.69 -8.26
N TYR A 32 9.12 -1.57 -8.53
CA TYR A 32 9.84 -2.43 -9.47
C TYR A 32 10.92 -3.25 -8.78
N ASP A 33 11.32 -2.84 -7.58
CA ASP A 33 12.48 -3.36 -6.87
C ASP A 33 12.06 -4.46 -5.89
N GLU A 34 12.71 -5.62 -5.98
CA GLU A 34 12.45 -6.74 -5.08
C GLU A 34 12.98 -6.48 -3.67
N ASP A 35 13.89 -5.51 -3.52
CA ASP A 35 14.48 -5.17 -2.23
C ASP A 35 13.67 -4.15 -1.43
N PHE A 36 12.42 -3.91 -1.82
CA PHE A 36 11.57 -2.99 -1.12
C PHE A 36 11.42 -3.38 0.36
N LEU A 37 11.64 -2.41 1.25
CA LEU A 37 11.53 -2.64 2.69
C LEU A 37 10.07 -2.54 3.11
N PHE A 38 9.51 -3.66 3.57
CA PHE A 38 8.10 -3.73 3.96
C PHE A 38 7.85 -3.41 5.43
N ASP A 39 8.90 -3.38 6.23
CA ASP A 39 8.78 -3.07 7.65
C ASP A 39 8.93 -1.59 7.90
N SER A 40 7.88 -0.98 8.41
CA SER A 40 7.89 0.43 8.75
C SER A 40 6.99 0.68 9.94
N ILE A 41 7.40 1.62 10.80
CA ILE A 41 6.54 2.09 11.88
C ILE A 41 5.44 3.01 11.36
N LEU A 42 5.58 3.50 10.13
CA LEU A 42 4.63 4.44 9.52
C LEU A 42 3.45 3.75 8.85
N TYR A 43 3.64 2.51 8.37
CA TYR A 43 2.61 1.80 7.63
C TYR A 43 2.75 0.29 7.76
N SER A 44 1.67 -0.41 7.45
CA SER A 44 1.66 -1.88 7.37
C SER A 44 1.24 -2.31 5.98
N VAL A 45 1.93 -3.29 5.42
CA VAL A 45 1.57 -3.84 4.11
C VAL A 45 0.40 -4.82 4.31
N ILE A 46 -0.64 -4.65 3.48
CA ILE A 46 -1.82 -5.52 3.52
C ILE A 46 -1.66 -6.66 2.52
N GLU A 47 -1.33 -6.32 1.26
CA GLU A 47 -1.25 -7.32 0.20
C GLU A 47 -0.43 -6.80 -0.97
N PHE A 48 0.08 -7.74 -1.79
CA PHE A 48 0.80 -7.45 -3.02
C PHE A 48 -0.03 -7.89 -4.20
N TYR A 49 -0.04 -7.10 -5.27
CA TYR A 49 -0.80 -7.37 -6.48
C TYR A 49 0.05 -7.14 -7.71
N ASP A 50 -0.18 -7.97 -8.74
CA ASP A 50 0.45 -7.79 -10.05
C ASP A 50 -0.28 -6.76 -10.90
N SER A 51 -1.49 -6.42 -10.52
CA SER A 51 -2.38 -5.55 -11.27
C SER A 51 -2.87 -4.40 -10.39
N LEU A 52 -2.82 -3.17 -10.93
CA LEU A 52 -3.33 -2.00 -10.24
C LEU A 52 -4.84 -2.11 -10.00
N SER A 53 -5.57 -2.69 -10.95
CA SER A 53 -7.02 -2.84 -10.82
C SER A 53 -7.40 -3.74 -9.65
N GLU A 54 -6.64 -4.81 -9.42
CA GLU A 54 -6.87 -5.70 -8.27
C GLU A 54 -6.59 -4.99 -6.95
N ALA A 55 -5.51 -4.21 -6.90
CA ALA A 55 -5.16 -3.44 -5.70
C ALA A 55 -6.25 -2.42 -5.38
N ARG A 56 -6.73 -1.72 -6.40
CA ARG A 56 -7.81 -0.74 -6.25
C ARG A 56 -9.11 -1.37 -5.79
N GLU A 57 -9.42 -2.55 -6.31
CA GLU A 57 -10.62 -3.28 -5.93
C GLU A 57 -10.58 -3.64 -4.44
N HIS A 58 -9.45 -4.15 -3.98
CA HIS A 58 -9.29 -4.48 -2.57
C HIS A 58 -9.39 -3.24 -1.69
N LYS A 59 -8.70 -2.15 -2.09
CA LYS A 59 -8.76 -0.88 -1.36
C LYS A 59 -10.21 -0.39 -1.26
N ARG A 60 -10.95 -0.46 -2.35
CA ARG A 60 -12.36 -0.03 -2.37
C ARG A 60 -13.20 -0.85 -1.38
N ARG A 61 -12.99 -2.16 -1.33
CA ARG A 61 -13.72 -3.02 -0.40
C ARG A 61 -13.39 -2.68 1.06
N LEU A 62 -12.13 -2.36 1.35
CA LEU A 62 -11.73 -1.96 2.69
C LEU A 62 -12.37 -0.64 3.11
N LEU A 63 -12.52 0.29 2.17
CA LEU A 63 -13.13 1.59 2.45
C LEU A 63 -14.64 1.48 2.63
N ASN A 64 -15.29 0.53 1.95
CA ASN A 64 -16.73 0.35 1.99
C ASN A 64 -17.19 -0.69 3.03
N GLY A 65 -16.25 -1.46 3.51
CA GLY A 65 -16.52 -2.50 4.47
C GLY A 65 -16.22 -2.08 5.87
#